data_cf70e5d669b4442ba68028ee9a858d2a
#
_entry.id   cf70e5d669b4442ba68028ee9a858d2a
#
_cell.length_a   1.000
_cell.length_b   1.000
_cell.length_c   1.000
_cell.angle_alpha   90.00
_cell.angle_beta   90.00
_cell.angle_gamma   90.00
#
_symmetry.space_group_name_H-M   'P 1'
#
loop_
_entity.id
_entity.type
_entity.pdbx_description
1 polymer ?
#
loop_
_entity_poly.entity_id
_entity_poly.type
_entity_poly.pdbx_seq_one_letter_code
_entity_poly.pdbx_strand_id
1 'polypeptide(L)'
;MSTKNKIFRPELTSAGIEASYPVTVFDEFGKTRDTHITGERPLTIYIDKQEIVTLMTLGKNPELLVIGYLYNQGFIKKTEDIKSVQVDWEVESAVVVTSGGISDLEKRLEKRTVTSGCGQGTVFGDMMEDLDKIKLNSPNLRQSSFYRLLKNIRQYNEVYKKSGAVHGCALCKDEEIEIFTEDVGRHNAADAIAGYMLLEQIDGSDKLFYTTGRLTSEMVIKVAQMRIPILFSRAGVTKMGLELSQKLGVTTISRAAGKHFLVYNGAETVIYDAKPAEKTDSRFHSSESSEESPLHERRRGAELST
;
A
#
# COMPACT_ATOMS: atom_id res chain seq x y z
N MET A 1 0.49 40.49 -12.69
CA MET A 1 1.65 39.63 -12.31
C MET A 1 1.20 38.79 -11.12
N SER A 2 0.91 37.51 -11.35
CA SER A 2 0.49 36.58 -10.28
C SER A 2 1.73 36.24 -9.45
N THR A 3 1.78 36.69 -8.20
CA THR A 3 2.75 36.21 -7.20
C THR A 3 2.44 34.73 -6.97
N LYS A 4 3.18 33.83 -7.63
CA LYS A 4 3.22 32.41 -7.24
C LYS A 4 3.63 32.41 -5.76
N ASN A 5 2.71 32.08 -4.85
CA ASN A 5 3.07 31.80 -3.46
C ASN A 5 4.17 30.76 -3.49
N LYS A 6 5.35 31.13 -3.00
CA LYS A 6 6.49 30.21 -2.91
C LYS A 6 6.12 29.15 -1.87
N ILE A 7 5.90 27.91 -2.31
CA ILE A 7 5.62 26.78 -1.42
C ILE A 7 6.78 26.67 -0.45
N PHE A 8 6.48 26.67 0.85
CA PHE A 8 7.50 26.44 1.86
C PHE A 8 7.98 24.99 1.76
N ARG A 9 9.29 24.79 1.78
CA ARG A 9 9.93 23.48 1.81
C ARG A 9 10.94 23.42 2.94
N PRO A 10 10.89 22.38 3.79
CA PRO A 10 11.93 22.12 4.76
C PRO A 10 13.26 21.81 4.07
N GLU A 11 14.37 21.98 4.78
CA GLU A 11 15.67 21.52 4.31
C GLU A 11 15.74 20.00 4.34
N LEU A 12 16.16 19.36 3.24
CA LEU A 12 16.25 17.91 3.08
C LEU A 12 17.66 17.51 2.65
N THR A 13 18.18 16.39 3.18
CA THR A 13 19.51 15.87 2.82
C THR A 13 19.58 15.24 1.43
N SER A 14 18.50 14.70 0.90
CA SER A 14 18.50 13.90 -0.34
C SER A 14 19.40 12.66 -0.24
N ALA A 15 19.25 11.89 0.83
CA ALA A 15 20.13 10.77 1.20
C ALA A 15 19.67 9.41 0.65
N GLY A 16 18.97 9.36 -0.49
CA GLY A 16 18.56 8.10 -1.12
C GLY A 16 19.75 7.19 -1.45
N ILE A 17 19.60 5.88 -1.20
CA ILE A 17 20.62 4.85 -1.46
C ILE A 17 20.13 3.78 -2.43
N GLU A 18 21.05 2.91 -2.88
CA GLU A 18 20.77 1.79 -3.75
C GLU A 18 19.78 0.81 -3.11
N ALA A 19 18.75 0.43 -3.88
CA ALA A 19 17.65 -0.41 -3.42
C ALA A 19 17.91 -1.92 -3.57
N SER A 20 18.89 -2.32 -4.39
CA SER A 20 19.18 -3.74 -4.65
C SER A 20 20.66 -3.97 -4.94
N TYR A 21 21.15 -5.14 -4.57
CA TYR A 21 22.57 -5.52 -4.66
C TYR A 21 22.72 -6.79 -5.48
N PRO A 22 23.73 -6.87 -6.38
CA PRO A 22 24.01 -8.09 -7.14
C PRO A 22 24.51 -9.20 -6.23
N VAL A 23 24.10 -10.44 -6.53
CA VAL A 23 24.52 -11.65 -5.82
C VAL A 23 24.52 -12.84 -6.77
N THR A 24 25.47 -13.74 -6.58
CA THR A 24 25.50 -15.03 -7.27
C THR A 24 24.83 -16.08 -6.38
N VAL A 25 23.85 -16.80 -6.94
CA VAL A 25 23.07 -17.83 -6.26
C VAL A 25 23.19 -19.15 -7.01
N PHE A 26 22.73 -20.25 -6.40
CA PHE A 26 22.61 -21.54 -7.04
C PHE A 26 21.13 -21.86 -7.30
N ASP A 27 20.84 -22.37 -8.50
CA ASP A 27 19.48 -22.82 -8.84
C ASP A 27 19.25 -24.28 -8.41
N GLU A 28 18.06 -24.83 -8.69
CA GLU A 28 17.63 -26.18 -8.36
C GLU A 28 18.48 -27.29 -9.05
N PHE A 29 19.27 -26.94 -10.05
CA PHE A 29 20.20 -27.83 -10.74
C PHE A 29 21.64 -27.70 -10.23
N GLY A 30 21.92 -26.89 -9.21
CA GLY A 30 23.25 -26.58 -8.71
C GLY A 30 24.07 -25.67 -9.63
N LYS A 31 23.45 -24.98 -10.58
CA LYS A 31 24.12 -24.04 -11.47
C LYS A 31 24.10 -22.63 -10.89
N THR A 32 25.20 -21.91 -11.07
CA THR A 32 25.29 -20.51 -10.67
C THR A 32 24.45 -19.62 -11.54
N ARG A 33 23.79 -18.62 -10.90
CA ARG A 33 23.03 -17.54 -11.56
C ARG A 33 23.31 -16.22 -10.87
N ASP A 34 23.49 -15.18 -11.66
CA ASP A 34 23.57 -13.81 -11.13
C ASP A 34 22.16 -13.23 -11.04
N THR A 35 21.86 -12.67 -9.90
CA THR A 35 20.58 -12.03 -9.58
C THR A 35 20.80 -10.84 -8.66
N HIS A 36 19.72 -10.27 -8.12
CA HIS A 36 19.80 -9.17 -7.15
C HIS A 36 18.99 -9.53 -5.90
N ILE A 37 19.48 -9.06 -4.77
CA ILE A 37 18.73 -9.06 -3.50
C ILE A 37 18.33 -7.63 -3.13
N THR A 38 17.23 -7.53 -2.39
CA THR A 38 16.72 -6.26 -1.88
C THR A 38 17.61 -5.75 -0.75
N GLY A 39 17.95 -4.48 -0.78
CA GLY A 39 18.53 -3.79 0.37
C GLY A 39 17.49 -3.60 1.45
N GLU A 40 17.86 -3.83 2.70
CA GLU A 40 17.03 -3.57 3.87
C GLU A 40 17.91 -3.00 4.96
N ARG A 41 17.57 -1.79 5.44
CA ARG A 41 18.33 -1.08 6.47
C ARG A 41 17.41 -0.47 7.51
N PRO A 42 17.82 -0.44 8.77
CA PRO A 42 17.11 0.31 9.79
C PRO A 42 17.29 1.83 9.56
N LEU A 43 16.24 2.57 9.85
CA LEU A 43 16.25 4.03 9.90
C LEU A 43 15.52 4.48 11.15
N THR A 44 16.27 4.94 12.16
CA THR A 44 15.71 5.42 13.41
C THR A 44 15.33 6.89 13.27
N ILE A 45 14.07 7.21 13.49
CA ILE A 45 13.52 8.56 13.37
C ILE A 45 13.56 9.24 14.73
N TYR A 46 14.18 10.41 14.77
CA TYR A 46 14.18 11.33 15.91
C TYR A 46 13.41 12.61 15.56
N ILE A 47 12.54 13.06 16.46
CA ILE A 47 11.95 14.41 16.39
C ILE A 47 12.61 15.24 17.49
N ASP A 48 13.23 16.33 17.08
CA ASP A 48 14.07 17.19 17.93
C ASP A 48 15.16 16.35 18.66
N LYS A 49 14.90 15.86 19.85
CA LYS A 49 15.83 15.00 20.61
C LYS A 49 15.20 13.68 21.05
N GLN A 50 13.96 13.45 20.67
CA GLN A 50 13.19 12.27 21.09
C GLN A 50 13.19 11.19 20.01
N GLU A 51 13.61 9.99 20.37
CA GLU A 51 13.47 8.82 19.50
C GLU A 51 11.99 8.46 19.32
N ILE A 52 11.60 8.22 18.08
CA ILE A 52 10.22 7.92 17.71
C ILE A 52 10.06 6.46 17.34
N VAL A 53 10.79 5.97 16.35
CA VAL A 53 10.66 4.62 15.81
C VAL A 53 11.87 4.27 14.97
N THR A 54 12.19 2.99 14.86
CA THR A 54 13.08 2.46 13.82
C THR A 54 12.27 1.76 12.75
N LEU A 55 12.43 2.17 11.49
CA LEU A 55 11.77 1.59 10.33
C LEU A 55 12.79 0.78 9.52
N MET A 56 12.44 -0.47 9.18
CA MET A 56 13.19 -1.24 8.18
C MET A 56 12.76 -0.77 6.79
N THR A 57 13.66 -0.23 5.99
CA THR A 57 13.36 0.42 4.69
C THR A 57 14.39 0.09 3.63
N LEU A 58 14.02 0.27 2.35
CA LEU A 58 14.97 0.29 1.23
C LEU A 58 15.95 1.46 1.26
N GLY A 59 15.57 2.56 1.92
CA GLY A 59 16.34 3.80 1.90
C GLY A 59 16.33 4.56 0.57
N LYS A 60 15.41 4.26 -0.35
CA LYS A 60 15.34 4.93 -1.67
C LYS A 60 14.87 6.39 -1.57
N ASN A 61 13.88 6.65 -0.71
CA ASN A 61 13.32 7.99 -0.49
C ASN A 61 13.14 8.26 1.01
N PRO A 62 14.23 8.31 1.78
CA PRO A 62 14.14 8.28 3.24
C PRO A 62 13.47 9.55 3.81
N GLU A 63 13.71 10.71 3.23
CA GLU A 63 13.11 11.97 3.70
C GLU A 63 11.59 11.97 3.47
N LEU A 64 11.14 11.47 2.30
CA LEU A 64 9.70 11.34 2.00
C LEU A 64 9.03 10.34 2.96
N LEU A 65 9.70 9.21 3.23
CA LEU A 65 9.24 8.22 4.20
C LEU A 65 9.07 8.84 5.59
N VAL A 66 10.08 9.56 6.07
CA VAL A 66 10.08 10.20 7.40
C VAL A 66 8.94 11.21 7.50
N ILE A 67 8.83 12.14 6.54
CA ILE A 67 7.78 13.16 6.52
C ILE A 67 6.39 12.52 6.49
N GLY A 68 6.18 11.55 5.61
CA GLY A 68 4.90 10.89 5.47
C GLY A 68 4.54 10.00 6.65
N TYR A 69 5.52 9.35 7.27
CA TYR A 69 5.31 8.64 8.53
C TYR A 69 4.81 9.61 9.61
N LEU A 70 5.47 10.73 9.81
CA LEU A 70 5.08 11.72 10.82
C LEU A 70 3.70 12.31 10.54
N TYR A 71 3.39 12.58 9.27
CA TYR A 71 2.07 13.05 8.84
C TYR A 71 0.99 12.00 9.15
N ASN A 72 1.19 10.77 8.71
CA ASN A 72 0.24 9.68 8.91
C ASN A 72 0.09 9.24 10.38
N GLN A 73 1.08 9.51 11.23
CA GLN A 73 0.98 9.34 12.69
C GLN A 73 0.41 10.59 13.39
N GLY A 74 0.10 11.65 12.63
CA GLY A 74 -0.47 12.89 13.16
C GLY A 74 0.52 13.76 13.96
N PHE A 75 1.83 13.47 13.90
CA PHE A 75 2.83 14.31 14.56
C PHE A 75 2.97 15.69 13.91
N ILE A 76 2.76 15.76 12.60
CA ILE A 76 2.75 16.99 11.80
C ILE A 76 1.46 17.06 10.98
N LYS A 77 1.06 18.27 10.61
CA LYS A 77 -0.14 18.51 9.76
C LYS A 77 0.17 19.21 8.45
N LYS A 78 1.25 19.95 8.38
CA LYS A 78 1.67 20.74 7.23
C LYS A 78 3.20 20.85 7.16
N THR A 79 3.71 21.24 6.02
CA THR A 79 5.17 21.35 5.78
C THR A 79 5.85 22.37 6.69
N GLU A 80 5.14 23.44 7.08
CA GLU A 80 5.66 24.48 7.96
C GLU A 80 5.92 24.01 9.39
N ASP A 81 5.40 22.84 9.77
CA ASP A 81 5.68 22.23 11.09
C ASP A 81 7.13 21.70 11.16
N ILE A 82 7.80 21.53 10.00
CA ILE A 82 9.16 20.99 9.89
C ILE A 82 10.11 22.07 9.39
N LYS A 83 11.27 22.23 10.03
CA LYS A 83 12.39 23.04 9.54
C LYS A 83 13.32 22.25 8.63
N SER A 84 13.70 21.05 9.10
CA SER A 84 14.61 20.18 8.34
C SER A 84 14.38 18.71 8.63
N VAL A 85 14.73 17.86 7.64
CA VAL A 85 14.87 16.41 7.79
C VAL A 85 16.27 16.05 7.32
N GLN A 86 17.09 15.56 8.25
CA GLN A 86 18.47 15.15 8.00
C GLN A 86 18.58 13.64 8.18
N VAL A 87 19.03 12.95 7.15
CA VAL A 87 19.25 11.51 7.16
C VAL A 87 20.74 11.23 7.04
N ASP A 88 21.23 10.38 7.92
CA ASP A 88 22.62 9.92 7.94
C ASP A 88 22.64 8.39 8.06
N TRP A 89 23.14 7.72 7.02
CA TRP A 89 23.21 6.28 6.96
C TRP A 89 24.42 5.68 7.70
N GLU A 90 25.40 6.47 8.08
CA GLU A 90 26.51 5.98 8.90
C GLU A 90 26.03 5.64 10.33
N VAL A 91 25.04 6.40 10.81
CA VAL A 91 24.39 6.18 12.12
C VAL A 91 22.95 5.67 11.97
N GLU A 92 22.51 5.37 10.76
CA GLU A 92 21.18 4.81 10.44
C GLU A 92 20.02 5.60 11.05
N SER A 93 20.11 6.92 10.99
CA SER A 93 19.21 7.82 11.70
C SER A 93 18.69 8.95 10.81
N ALA A 94 17.46 9.37 11.11
CA ALA A 94 16.81 10.54 10.54
C ALA A 94 16.43 11.50 11.68
N VAL A 95 16.94 12.72 11.63
CA VAL A 95 16.62 13.77 12.60
C VAL A 95 15.69 14.79 11.96
N VAL A 96 14.53 14.97 12.57
CA VAL A 96 13.55 15.99 12.17
C VAL A 96 13.60 17.14 13.18
N VAL A 97 13.88 18.33 12.69
CA VAL A 97 13.82 19.56 13.48
C VAL A 97 12.47 20.22 13.21
N THR A 98 11.67 20.42 14.27
CA THR A 98 10.36 21.04 14.15
C THR A 98 10.41 22.56 14.30
N SER A 99 9.33 23.25 13.83
CA SER A 99 9.24 24.71 13.92
C SER A 99 8.82 25.21 15.31
N GLY A 100 8.11 24.39 16.09
CA GLY A 100 7.54 24.82 17.38
C GLY A 100 7.49 23.73 18.44
N GLY A 101 8.17 22.60 18.22
CA GLY A 101 8.03 21.40 19.06
C GLY A 101 6.71 20.68 18.82
N ILE A 102 6.60 19.44 19.31
CA ILE A 102 5.36 18.68 19.27
C ILE A 102 4.80 18.58 20.68
N SER A 103 3.60 19.13 20.87
CA SER A 103 2.91 19.05 22.17
C SER A 103 2.59 17.61 22.55
N ASP A 104 2.76 17.28 23.83
CA ASP A 104 2.40 15.96 24.41
C ASP A 104 3.04 14.75 23.70
N LEU A 105 4.23 14.92 23.08
CA LEU A 105 4.92 13.88 22.33
C LEU A 105 5.08 12.58 23.15
N GLU A 106 5.53 12.69 24.40
CA GLU A 106 5.72 11.53 25.29
C GLU A 106 4.43 10.76 25.53
N LYS A 107 3.31 11.45 25.83
CA LYS A 107 2.00 10.83 26.03
C LYS A 107 1.48 10.12 24.78
N ARG A 108 1.78 10.68 23.59
CA ARG A 108 1.40 10.08 22.32
C ARG A 108 2.20 8.82 22.02
N LEU A 109 3.45 8.78 22.45
CA LEU A 109 4.32 7.60 22.31
C LEU A 109 3.90 6.44 23.22
N GLU A 110 3.35 6.72 24.43
CA GLU A 110 2.86 5.70 25.35
C GLU A 110 1.62 4.94 24.83
N LYS A 111 0.79 5.57 24.00
CA LYS A 111 -0.49 5.01 23.48
C LYS A 111 -0.34 4.19 22.19
N ARG A 112 0.84 3.68 21.88
CA ARG A 112 1.06 2.92 20.63
C ARG A 112 0.45 1.54 20.67
N THR A 113 -0.29 1.20 19.63
CA THR A 113 -0.74 -0.17 19.35
C THR A 113 0.18 -0.80 18.32
N VAL A 114 0.85 -1.88 18.67
CA VAL A 114 1.67 -2.66 17.72
C VAL A 114 0.73 -3.52 16.88
N THR A 115 0.72 -3.31 15.57
CA THR A 115 -0.08 -4.11 14.65
C THR A 115 0.75 -5.22 14.00
N SER A 116 0.11 -6.37 13.77
CA SER A 116 0.74 -7.55 13.15
C SER A 116 1.01 -7.34 11.66
N GLY A 117 2.13 -6.80 11.31
CA GLY A 117 2.47 -6.68 9.87
C GLY A 117 3.75 -5.96 9.56
N CYS A 118 4.16 -4.99 10.38
CA CYS A 118 5.43 -4.30 10.24
C CYS A 118 6.03 -3.89 11.59
N GLY A 119 5.46 -4.33 12.74
CA GLY A 119 5.99 -3.96 14.07
C GLY A 119 5.92 -2.46 14.41
N GLN A 120 5.36 -1.65 13.53
CA GLN A 120 5.20 -0.21 13.73
C GLN A 120 4.01 0.03 14.67
N GLY A 121 4.28 0.61 15.83
CA GLY A 121 3.21 1.08 16.71
C GLY A 121 2.44 2.23 16.05
N THR A 122 1.12 2.12 15.98
CA THR A 122 0.23 3.17 15.47
C THR A 122 -0.48 3.83 16.65
N VAL A 123 -0.54 5.14 16.69
CA VAL A 123 -1.32 5.91 17.68
C VAL A 123 -2.81 5.79 17.33
N PHE A 124 -3.39 4.61 17.55
CA PHE A 124 -4.71 4.22 17.01
C PHE A 124 -5.86 5.04 17.62
N GLY A 125 -5.78 5.40 18.92
CA GLY A 125 -6.90 6.05 19.64
C GLY A 125 -7.21 7.47 19.15
N ASP A 126 -6.22 8.34 19.16
CA ASP A 126 -6.40 9.76 18.78
C ASP A 126 -6.69 9.92 17.28
N MET A 127 -6.17 8.99 16.44
CA MET A 127 -6.42 8.98 15.00
C MET A 127 -7.86 8.61 14.65
N MET A 128 -8.51 7.76 15.45
CA MET A 128 -9.91 7.36 15.18
C MET A 128 -10.90 8.52 15.36
N GLU A 129 -10.68 9.42 16.33
CA GLU A 129 -11.54 10.59 16.52
C GLU A 129 -11.45 11.58 15.36
N ASP A 130 -10.27 11.76 14.77
CA ASP A 130 -10.10 12.62 13.59
C ASP A 130 -10.63 11.97 12.32
N LEU A 131 -10.56 10.64 12.22
CA LEU A 131 -11.13 9.88 11.10
C LEU A 131 -12.67 9.99 11.05
N ASP A 132 -13.35 10.07 12.19
CA ASP A 132 -14.82 10.20 12.23
C ASP A 132 -15.33 11.48 11.55
N LYS A 133 -14.47 12.47 11.38
CA LYS A 133 -14.74 13.71 10.65
C LYS A 133 -14.50 13.59 9.14
N ILE A 134 -13.89 12.49 8.70
CA ILE A 134 -13.58 12.24 7.29
C ILE A 134 -14.74 11.49 6.65
N LYS A 135 -15.34 12.10 5.63
CA LYS A 135 -16.19 11.43 4.65
C LYS A 135 -15.68 11.75 3.28
N LEU A 136 -15.33 10.70 2.53
CA LEU A 136 -14.83 10.83 1.18
C LEU A 136 -15.93 10.52 0.18
N ASN A 137 -15.98 11.32 -0.88
CA ASN A 137 -16.88 11.09 -2.01
C ASN A 137 -16.02 10.64 -3.19
N SER A 138 -16.18 9.40 -3.61
CA SER A 138 -15.42 8.86 -4.73
C SER A 138 -15.94 9.43 -6.06
N PRO A 139 -15.04 9.89 -6.94
CA PRO A 139 -15.39 10.24 -8.29
C PRO A 139 -15.77 8.98 -9.08
N ASN A 140 -16.45 9.16 -10.21
CA ASN A 140 -16.77 8.06 -11.10
C ASN A 140 -15.50 7.45 -11.69
N LEU A 141 -15.37 6.12 -11.60
CA LEU A 141 -14.28 5.34 -12.16
C LEU A 141 -14.73 4.56 -13.41
N ARG A 142 -14.23 4.93 -14.58
CA ARG A 142 -14.49 4.16 -15.81
C ARG A 142 -13.68 2.87 -15.84
N GLN A 143 -14.34 1.74 -16.07
CA GLN A 143 -13.68 0.43 -16.17
C GLN A 143 -12.59 0.40 -17.25
N SER A 144 -12.86 1.03 -18.40
CA SER A 144 -11.89 1.13 -19.49
C SER A 144 -10.60 1.86 -19.09
N SER A 145 -10.72 3.00 -18.38
CA SER A 145 -9.59 3.76 -17.86
C SER A 145 -8.86 2.98 -16.78
N PHE A 146 -9.59 2.30 -15.90
CA PHE A 146 -9.00 1.47 -14.86
C PHE A 146 -8.16 0.32 -15.44
N TYR A 147 -8.60 -0.32 -16.51
CA TYR A 147 -7.79 -1.34 -17.19
C TYR A 147 -6.50 -0.77 -17.79
N ARG A 148 -6.54 0.45 -18.35
CA ARG A 148 -5.33 1.12 -18.85
C ARG A 148 -4.39 1.48 -17.71
N LEU A 149 -4.90 2.00 -16.61
CA LEU A 149 -4.13 2.26 -15.40
C LEU A 149 -3.42 0.99 -14.89
N LEU A 150 -4.14 -0.14 -14.77
CA LEU A 150 -3.56 -1.42 -14.34
C LEU A 150 -2.45 -1.92 -15.29
N LYS A 151 -2.56 -1.63 -16.59
CA LYS A 151 -1.50 -1.94 -17.58
C LYS A 151 -0.29 -1.04 -17.36
N ASN A 152 -0.50 0.26 -17.14
CA ASN A 152 0.58 1.24 -16.97
C ASN A 152 1.38 0.98 -15.69
N ILE A 153 0.74 0.70 -14.56
CA ILE A 153 1.39 0.42 -13.27
C ILE A 153 2.42 -0.72 -13.37
N ARG A 154 2.21 -1.72 -14.22
CA ARG A 154 3.15 -2.85 -14.37
C ARG A 154 4.54 -2.43 -14.85
N GLN A 155 4.68 -1.26 -15.44
CA GLN A 155 5.95 -0.78 -15.97
C GLN A 155 6.87 -0.26 -14.85
N TYR A 156 6.32 0.15 -13.71
CA TYR A 156 7.02 0.85 -12.63
C TYR A 156 7.69 -0.04 -11.57
N ASN A 157 7.42 -1.35 -11.54
CA ASN A 157 7.95 -2.27 -10.52
C ASN A 157 9.43 -2.65 -10.82
N GLU A 158 10.36 -1.73 -10.70
CA GLU A 158 11.75 -1.94 -11.09
C GLU A 158 12.52 -2.80 -10.08
N VAL A 159 12.44 -2.46 -8.79
CA VAL A 159 13.10 -3.21 -7.72
C VAL A 159 12.48 -4.59 -7.58
N TYR A 160 11.14 -4.68 -7.64
CA TYR A 160 10.43 -5.96 -7.61
C TYR A 160 10.86 -6.90 -8.74
N LYS A 161 11.03 -6.40 -9.97
CA LYS A 161 11.47 -7.21 -11.11
C LYS A 161 12.89 -7.75 -10.93
N LYS A 162 13.76 -7.02 -10.23
CA LYS A 162 15.15 -7.42 -9.98
C LYS A 162 15.30 -8.39 -8.81
N SER A 163 14.61 -8.12 -7.69
CA SER A 163 14.85 -8.82 -6.41
C SER A 163 13.62 -9.50 -5.81
N GLY A 164 12.39 -9.13 -6.21
CA GLY A 164 11.15 -9.79 -5.79
C GLY A 164 10.66 -9.48 -4.37
N ALA A 165 11.47 -8.85 -3.52
CA ALA A 165 11.24 -8.75 -2.07
C ALA A 165 10.76 -7.35 -1.62
N VAL A 166 9.89 -6.70 -2.39
CA VAL A 166 9.37 -5.37 -2.08
C VAL A 166 7.87 -5.25 -2.36
N HIS A 167 7.27 -4.25 -1.75
CA HIS A 167 5.93 -3.77 -2.04
C HIS A 167 6.00 -2.46 -2.83
N GLY A 168 5.13 -2.32 -3.84
CA GLY A 168 4.94 -1.08 -4.58
C GLY A 168 3.64 -0.38 -4.18
N CYS A 169 3.69 0.95 -4.07
CA CYS A 169 2.54 1.83 -3.97
C CYS A 169 2.60 2.91 -5.04
N ALA A 170 1.44 3.41 -5.48
CA ALA A 170 1.36 4.50 -6.44
C ALA A 170 0.25 5.49 -6.10
N LEU A 171 0.52 6.78 -6.33
CA LEU A 171 -0.49 7.81 -6.44
C LEU A 171 -0.81 7.96 -7.92
N CYS A 172 -2.09 7.87 -8.25
CA CYS A 172 -2.55 7.92 -9.63
C CYS A 172 -3.65 8.96 -9.80
N LYS A 173 -3.74 9.50 -11.01
CA LYS A 173 -4.86 10.30 -11.45
C LYS A 173 -5.30 9.80 -12.81
N ASP A 174 -6.57 9.45 -12.96
CA ASP A 174 -7.10 8.81 -14.16
C ASP A 174 -6.28 7.57 -14.58
N GLU A 175 -5.51 7.65 -15.63
CA GLU A 175 -4.67 6.58 -16.17
C GLU A 175 -3.17 6.79 -15.90
N GLU A 176 -2.81 7.92 -15.30
CA GLU A 176 -1.44 8.36 -15.09
C GLU A 176 -0.96 8.00 -13.68
N ILE A 177 0.31 7.69 -13.57
CA ILE A 177 1.00 7.45 -12.30
C ILE A 177 1.81 8.73 -11.99
N GLU A 178 1.39 9.49 -10.97
CA GLU A 178 2.10 10.71 -10.56
C GLU A 178 3.37 10.40 -9.79
N ILE A 179 3.33 9.37 -8.93
CA ILE A 179 4.50 8.83 -8.23
C ILE A 179 4.31 7.34 -7.98
N PHE A 180 5.40 6.58 -8.09
CA PHE A 180 5.49 5.18 -7.73
C PHE A 180 6.65 4.98 -6.75
N THR A 181 6.38 4.33 -5.62
CA THR A 181 7.38 4.04 -4.60
C THR A 181 7.44 2.54 -4.33
N GLU A 182 8.64 2.01 -4.14
CA GLU A 182 8.87 0.64 -3.69
C GLU A 182 9.59 0.68 -2.35
N ASP A 183 9.18 -0.19 -1.43
CA ASP A 183 9.84 -0.39 -0.14
C ASP A 183 9.65 -1.84 0.33
N VAL A 184 10.46 -2.32 1.27
CA VAL A 184 10.30 -3.64 1.90
C VAL A 184 8.95 -3.75 2.61
N GLY A 185 8.46 -2.65 3.15
CA GLY A 185 7.15 -2.51 3.81
C GLY A 185 6.15 -1.73 2.98
N ARG A 186 4.94 -2.29 2.74
CA ARG A 186 3.86 -1.54 2.06
C ARG A 186 3.48 -0.24 2.78
N HIS A 187 3.62 -0.19 4.11
CA HIS A 187 3.33 0.99 4.91
C HIS A 187 4.36 2.09 4.67
N ASN A 188 5.65 1.73 4.55
CA ASN A 188 6.71 2.68 4.21
C ASN A 188 6.50 3.26 2.81
N ALA A 189 6.18 2.40 1.83
CA ALA A 189 5.88 2.88 0.47
C ALA A 189 4.69 3.85 0.46
N ALA A 190 3.65 3.59 1.28
CA ALA A 190 2.51 4.50 1.42
C ALA A 190 2.89 5.81 2.13
N ASP A 191 3.72 5.73 3.18
CA ASP A 191 4.21 6.91 3.89
C ASP A 191 5.07 7.78 2.97
N ALA A 192 5.95 7.20 2.15
CA ALA A 192 6.74 7.97 1.19
C ALA A 192 5.84 8.75 0.19
N ILE A 193 4.71 8.18 -0.24
CA ILE A 193 3.72 8.89 -1.05
C ILE A 193 3.04 10.01 -0.26
N ALA A 194 2.66 9.77 1.00
CA ALA A 194 2.07 10.81 1.84
C ALA A 194 3.03 11.99 2.05
N GLY A 195 4.32 11.71 2.27
CA GLY A 195 5.37 12.73 2.36
C GLY A 195 5.52 13.54 1.06
N TYR A 196 5.49 12.86 -0.08
CA TYR A 196 5.50 13.52 -1.38
C TYR A 196 4.28 14.44 -1.56
N MET A 197 3.08 13.93 -1.28
CA MET A 197 1.84 14.73 -1.39
C MET A 197 1.88 15.96 -0.49
N LEU A 198 2.39 15.82 0.74
CA LEU A 198 2.50 16.95 1.67
C LEU A 198 3.49 18.00 1.16
N LEU A 199 4.67 17.61 0.67
CA LEU A 199 5.69 18.52 0.15
C LEU A 199 5.26 19.24 -1.13
N GLU A 200 4.55 18.54 -2.02
CA GLU A 200 4.07 19.10 -3.27
C GLU A 200 2.68 19.75 -3.16
N GLN A 201 2.08 19.75 -1.95
CA GLN A 201 0.73 20.26 -1.68
C GLN A 201 -0.34 19.67 -2.61
N ILE A 202 -0.25 18.36 -2.85
CA ILE A 202 -1.18 17.64 -3.74
C ILE A 202 -2.47 17.35 -2.99
N ASP A 203 -3.60 17.76 -3.58
CA ASP A 203 -4.93 17.36 -3.12
C ASP A 203 -5.22 15.92 -3.51
N GLY A 204 -5.68 15.12 -2.53
CA GLY A 204 -6.00 13.72 -2.74
C GLY A 204 -7.40 13.45 -3.29
N SER A 205 -8.29 14.45 -3.34
CA SER A 205 -9.73 14.26 -3.60
C SER A 205 -10.06 13.70 -4.98
N ASP A 206 -9.17 13.86 -5.96
CA ASP A 206 -9.30 13.35 -7.34
C ASP A 206 -8.35 12.19 -7.65
N LYS A 207 -7.71 11.63 -6.62
CA LYS A 207 -6.66 10.61 -6.79
C LYS A 207 -7.15 9.19 -6.54
N LEU A 208 -6.36 8.26 -7.07
CA LEU A 208 -6.45 6.84 -6.78
C LEU A 208 -5.14 6.38 -6.12
N PHE A 209 -5.26 5.52 -5.11
CA PHE A 209 -4.11 4.93 -4.44
C PHE A 209 -3.99 3.44 -4.75
N TYR A 210 -2.85 3.04 -5.29
CA TYR A 210 -2.50 1.65 -5.56
C TYR A 210 -1.57 1.08 -4.53
N THR A 211 -1.74 -0.21 -4.20
CA THR A 211 -0.73 -0.98 -3.46
C THR A 211 -0.66 -2.42 -3.95
N THR A 212 0.52 -3.03 -3.88
CA THR A 212 0.67 -4.47 -4.11
C THR A 212 0.29 -5.30 -2.87
N GLY A 213 0.22 -4.64 -1.70
CA GLY A 213 -0.06 -5.25 -0.42
C GLY A 213 -1.54 -5.44 -0.11
N ARG A 214 -1.85 -6.13 0.99
CA ARG A 214 -3.22 -6.30 1.49
C ARG A 214 -3.83 -4.95 1.90
N LEU A 215 -5.14 -4.81 1.68
CA LEU A 215 -5.93 -3.66 2.12
C LEU A 215 -6.38 -3.91 3.58
N THR A 216 -5.54 -3.50 4.52
CA THR A 216 -5.80 -3.58 5.96
C THR A 216 -6.39 -2.27 6.46
N SER A 217 -6.90 -2.27 7.70
CA SER A 217 -7.38 -1.06 8.39
C SER A 217 -6.37 0.09 8.34
N GLU A 218 -5.10 -0.17 8.61
CA GLU A 218 -4.04 0.85 8.57
C GLU A 218 -3.87 1.46 7.18
N MET A 219 -3.95 0.64 6.13
CA MET A 219 -3.84 1.14 4.76
C MET A 219 -5.01 2.05 4.40
N VAL A 220 -6.23 1.67 4.82
CA VAL A 220 -7.43 2.50 4.65
C VAL A 220 -7.32 3.82 5.43
N ILE A 221 -6.80 3.77 6.67
CA ILE A 221 -6.58 4.97 7.50
C ILE A 221 -5.61 5.94 6.79
N LYS A 222 -4.45 5.45 6.35
CA LYS A 222 -3.46 6.28 5.65
C LYS A 222 -4.04 6.94 4.40
N VAL A 223 -4.76 6.18 3.58
CA VAL A 223 -5.39 6.68 2.36
C VAL A 223 -6.48 7.72 2.67
N ALA A 224 -7.27 7.49 3.71
CA ALA A 224 -8.27 8.46 4.16
C ALA A 224 -7.65 9.76 4.71
N GLN A 225 -6.53 9.68 5.42
CA GLN A 225 -5.77 10.86 5.88
C GLN A 225 -5.21 11.67 4.71
N MET A 226 -4.74 11.00 3.66
CA MET A 226 -4.33 11.63 2.39
C MET A 226 -5.52 12.17 1.58
N ARG A 227 -6.77 12.00 2.07
CA ARG A 227 -8.02 12.41 1.37
C ARG A 227 -8.24 11.72 0.04
N ILE A 228 -7.68 10.54 -0.18
CA ILE A 228 -7.81 9.80 -1.43
C ILE A 228 -9.06 8.91 -1.38
N PRO A 229 -10.02 9.10 -2.29
CA PRO A 229 -11.31 8.41 -2.23
C PRO A 229 -11.31 6.99 -2.83
N ILE A 230 -10.31 6.61 -3.63
CA ILE A 230 -10.25 5.30 -4.30
C ILE A 230 -8.97 4.57 -3.91
N LEU A 231 -9.12 3.41 -3.29
CA LEU A 231 -8.03 2.51 -2.89
C LEU A 231 -8.13 1.18 -3.62
N PHE A 232 -7.06 0.77 -4.32
CA PHE A 232 -7.06 -0.50 -5.02
C PHE A 232 -5.77 -1.30 -4.87
N SER A 233 -5.88 -2.64 -4.99
CA SER A 233 -4.78 -3.57 -4.78
C SER A 233 -4.87 -4.85 -5.62
N ARG A 234 -3.71 -5.45 -5.90
CA ARG A 234 -3.61 -6.83 -6.42
C ARG A 234 -3.95 -7.89 -5.35
N ALA A 235 -3.77 -7.55 -4.08
CA ALA A 235 -4.02 -8.43 -2.95
C ALA A 235 -5.49 -8.38 -2.49
N GLY A 236 -5.81 -9.08 -1.41
CA GLY A 236 -7.14 -9.09 -0.79
C GLY A 236 -7.35 -7.96 0.22
N VAL A 237 -8.60 -7.83 0.67
CA VAL A 237 -9.03 -6.91 1.73
C VAL A 237 -9.28 -7.70 3.03
N THR A 238 -9.00 -7.08 4.19
CA THR A 238 -9.36 -7.64 5.49
C THR A 238 -10.75 -7.16 5.93
N LYS A 239 -11.41 -7.89 6.84
CA LYS A 239 -12.71 -7.50 7.38
C LYS A 239 -12.70 -6.07 7.93
N MET A 240 -11.77 -5.76 8.83
CA MET A 240 -11.64 -4.43 9.41
C MET A 240 -11.31 -3.35 8.38
N GLY A 241 -10.51 -3.67 7.36
CA GLY A 241 -10.24 -2.77 6.24
C GLY A 241 -11.49 -2.43 5.46
N LEU A 242 -12.37 -3.42 5.20
CA LEU A 242 -13.64 -3.20 4.53
C LEU A 242 -14.60 -2.36 5.39
N GLU A 243 -14.77 -2.68 6.65
CA GLU A 243 -15.63 -1.94 7.58
C GLU A 243 -15.24 -0.45 7.67
N LEU A 244 -13.94 -0.17 7.75
CA LEU A 244 -13.43 1.20 7.74
C LEU A 244 -13.64 1.88 6.38
N SER A 245 -13.44 1.18 5.27
CA SER A 245 -13.70 1.73 3.94
C SER A 245 -15.15 2.18 3.78
N GLN A 246 -16.10 1.36 4.27
CA GLN A 246 -17.51 1.69 4.26
C GLN A 246 -17.83 2.90 5.13
N LYS A 247 -17.26 2.95 6.35
CA LYS A 247 -17.44 4.07 7.28
C LYS A 247 -16.94 5.39 6.71
N LEU A 248 -15.77 5.38 6.05
CA LEU A 248 -15.08 6.58 5.56
C LEU A 248 -15.47 6.97 4.13
N GLY A 249 -16.24 6.15 3.41
CA GLY A 249 -16.63 6.39 2.02
C GLY A 249 -15.50 6.11 1.01
N VAL A 250 -14.55 5.22 1.34
CA VAL A 250 -13.46 4.86 0.43
C VAL A 250 -13.93 3.77 -0.54
N THR A 251 -13.92 4.04 -1.84
CA THR A 251 -14.11 2.99 -2.85
C THR A 251 -12.94 2.01 -2.78
N THR A 252 -13.26 0.73 -2.54
CA THR A 252 -12.25 -0.30 -2.29
C THR A 252 -12.30 -1.40 -3.33
N ILE A 253 -11.23 -1.53 -4.11
CA ILE A 253 -11.09 -2.51 -5.19
C ILE A 253 -9.92 -3.43 -4.88
N SER A 254 -10.14 -4.74 -4.91
CA SER A 254 -9.07 -5.71 -4.69
C SER A 254 -8.96 -6.73 -5.81
N ARG A 255 -7.89 -7.58 -5.74
CA ARG A 255 -7.56 -8.57 -6.77
C ARG A 255 -7.47 -7.96 -8.17
N ALA A 256 -7.09 -6.70 -8.26
CA ALA A 256 -7.00 -5.95 -9.49
C ALA A 256 -5.76 -6.36 -10.31
N ALA A 257 -5.98 -7.13 -11.39
CA ALA A 257 -4.92 -7.60 -12.26
C ALA A 257 -5.46 -7.84 -13.69
N GLY A 258 -4.82 -7.22 -14.68
CA GLY A 258 -5.23 -7.34 -16.08
C GLY A 258 -6.64 -6.77 -16.30
N LYS A 259 -7.58 -7.63 -16.71
CA LYS A 259 -9.01 -7.30 -16.89
C LYS A 259 -9.89 -7.90 -15.78
N HIS A 260 -9.33 -8.15 -14.61
CA HIS A 260 -10.05 -8.67 -13.45
C HIS A 260 -9.90 -7.73 -12.25
N PHE A 261 -10.99 -7.51 -11.52
CA PHE A 261 -11.01 -6.85 -10.23
C PHE A 261 -12.30 -7.16 -9.47
N LEU A 262 -12.29 -6.96 -8.15
CA LEU A 262 -13.46 -7.09 -7.29
C LEU A 262 -13.68 -5.79 -6.55
N VAL A 263 -14.87 -5.21 -6.65
CA VAL A 263 -15.27 -4.00 -5.92
C VAL A 263 -15.94 -4.44 -4.61
N TYR A 264 -15.35 -4.08 -3.49
CA TYR A 264 -15.85 -4.41 -2.16
C TYR A 264 -16.68 -3.30 -1.54
N ASN A 265 -16.41 -2.05 -1.91
CA ASN A 265 -17.17 -0.88 -1.51
C ASN A 265 -17.14 0.16 -2.62
N GLY A 266 -18.22 0.94 -2.81
CA GLY A 266 -18.32 2.00 -3.82
C GLY A 266 -18.61 1.50 -5.23
N ALA A 267 -19.32 0.36 -5.38
CA ALA A 267 -19.66 -0.21 -6.70
C ALA A 267 -20.51 0.72 -7.56
N GLU A 268 -21.28 1.60 -6.95
CA GLU A 268 -22.12 2.62 -7.59
C GLU A 268 -21.30 3.71 -8.31
N THR A 269 -20.03 3.87 -7.94
CA THR A 269 -19.12 4.83 -8.60
C THR A 269 -18.45 4.26 -9.84
N VAL A 270 -18.56 2.95 -10.09
CA VAL A 270 -17.90 2.27 -11.22
C VAL A 270 -18.80 2.29 -12.46
N ILE A 271 -18.30 2.87 -13.54
CA ILE A 271 -18.95 2.87 -14.86
C ILE A 271 -18.41 1.69 -15.67
N TYR A 272 -19.23 0.64 -15.85
CA TYR A 272 -18.86 -0.59 -16.55
C TYR A 272 -18.97 -0.43 -18.08
N ASP A 273 -18.05 0.32 -18.68
CA ASP A 273 -18.00 0.65 -20.12
C ASP A 273 -17.08 -0.29 -20.94
N ALA A 274 -16.48 -1.30 -20.33
CA ALA A 274 -15.54 -2.24 -20.99
C ALA A 274 -15.65 -3.66 -20.42
N LYS A 275 -16.89 -4.18 -20.28
CA LYS A 275 -17.13 -5.53 -19.76
C LYS A 275 -16.36 -6.56 -20.58
N PRO A 276 -15.54 -7.44 -19.98
CA PRO A 276 -14.94 -8.59 -20.68
C PRO A 276 -16.04 -9.49 -21.23
N ALA A 277 -15.78 -10.17 -22.35
CA ALA A 277 -16.67 -11.24 -22.82
C ALA A 277 -16.77 -12.31 -21.71
N GLU A 278 -17.99 -12.75 -21.43
CA GLU A 278 -18.20 -13.85 -20.50
C GLU A 278 -17.46 -15.08 -21.03
N LYS A 279 -16.58 -15.65 -20.20
CA LYS A 279 -16.05 -16.98 -20.50
C LYS A 279 -17.22 -17.95 -20.33
N THR A 280 -17.74 -18.46 -21.41
CA THR A 280 -18.63 -19.64 -21.38
C THR A 280 -17.86 -20.75 -20.72
N ASP A 281 -18.24 -21.07 -19.46
CA ASP A 281 -17.66 -22.17 -18.69
C ASP A 281 -18.12 -23.48 -19.36
N SER A 282 -17.32 -23.98 -20.31
CA SER A 282 -17.56 -25.25 -20.99
C SER A 282 -17.45 -26.48 -20.08
N ARG A 283 -17.35 -26.26 -18.74
CA ARG A 283 -17.23 -27.32 -17.74
C ARG A 283 -18.54 -27.78 -17.12
N PHE A 284 -19.69 -27.20 -17.46
CA PHE A 284 -20.99 -27.55 -16.90
C PHE A 284 -21.97 -28.18 -17.90
N HIS A 285 -21.56 -28.57 -19.11
CA HIS A 285 -22.41 -29.26 -20.07
C HIS A 285 -21.98 -30.71 -20.39
N SER A 286 -21.55 -31.47 -19.38
CA SER A 286 -21.35 -32.91 -19.55
C SER A 286 -21.79 -33.70 -18.31
N SER A 287 -23.08 -33.59 -17.94
CA SER A 287 -23.71 -34.56 -17.06
C SER A 287 -25.24 -34.50 -17.11
N GLU A 288 -25.78 -34.63 -18.33
CA GLU A 288 -27.16 -35.07 -18.51
C GLU A 288 -27.23 -35.84 -19.84
N SER A 289 -26.80 -37.09 -19.82
CA SER A 289 -27.28 -38.20 -20.69
C SER A 289 -26.46 -39.46 -20.39
N SER A 290 -26.94 -40.29 -19.50
CA SER A 290 -26.78 -41.73 -19.57
C SER A 290 -27.79 -42.37 -18.62
N GLU A 291 -28.93 -42.67 -19.16
CA GLU A 291 -29.57 -44.00 -19.21
C GLU A 291 -29.46 -44.86 -17.95
N GLU A 292 -30.65 -45.09 -17.40
CA GLU A 292 -30.95 -46.23 -16.54
C GLU A 292 -30.49 -47.55 -17.22
N SER A 293 -29.85 -48.40 -16.45
CA SER A 293 -29.84 -49.85 -16.67
C SER A 293 -29.64 -50.62 -15.36
N PRO A 294 -30.21 -51.85 -15.25
CA PRO A 294 -30.84 -52.30 -14.01
C PRO A 294 -29.97 -53.17 -13.10
N LEU A 295 -30.47 -53.27 -11.87
CA LEU A 295 -30.15 -54.20 -10.80
C LEU A 295 -29.70 -55.61 -11.26
N HIS A 296 -28.51 -56.03 -10.79
CA HIS A 296 -28.21 -57.42 -10.58
C HIS A 296 -27.67 -57.67 -9.17
N GLU A 297 -28.52 -58.30 -8.35
CA GLU A 297 -28.19 -59.04 -7.14
C GLU A 297 -27.12 -60.10 -7.39
N ARG A 298 -26.09 -60.17 -6.52
CA ARG A 298 -25.50 -61.43 -6.04
C ARG A 298 -24.71 -61.20 -4.74
N ARG A 299 -25.37 -61.55 -3.65
CA ARG A 299 -25.06 -62.58 -2.64
C ARG A 299 -23.57 -62.78 -2.25
N ARG A 300 -23.35 -62.47 -0.96
CA ARG A 300 -22.75 -63.25 0.15
C ARG A 300 -21.60 -64.23 -0.11
N GLY A 301 -20.63 -64.14 0.76
CA GLY A 301 -19.67 -65.17 1.23
C GLY A 301 -18.40 -64.47 1.70
N ALA A 302 -18.20 -64.25 2.96
CA ALA A 302 -17.77 -65.07 4.06
C ALA A 302 -16.26 -65.39 4.05
N GLU A 303 -15.68 -65.04 5.19
CA GLU A 303 -14.59 -65.65 5.97
C GLU A 303 -13.14 -65.16 5.66
N LEU A 304 -12.61 -64.46 6.66
CA LEU A 304 -11.74 -64.83 7.78
C LEU A 304 -10.46 -65.64 7.43
N SER A 305 -9.36 -65.11 7.91
CA SER A 305 -8.13 -65.67 8.46
C SER A 305 -6.90 -65.46 7.55
N THR A 306 -5.88 -64.91 8.02
CA THR A 306 -4.95 -64.97 9.14
C THR A 306 -4.13 -63.68 9.21
#